data_44d9b0e1a23ae242680c73b67a2b5f57
#
_entry.id   44d9b0e1a23ae242680c73b67a2b5f57
#
_cell.length_a   1.000
_cell.length_b   1.000
_cell.length_c   1.000
_cell.angle_alpha   90.00
_cell.angle_beta   90.00
_cell.angle_gamma   90.00
#
_symmetry.space_group_name_H-M   'P 1'
#
loop_
_entity.id
_entity.type
_entity.pdbx_description
1 polymer ?
#
loop_
_entity_poly.entity_id
_entity_poly.type
_entity_poly.pdbx_seq_one_letter_code
_entity_poly.pdbx_strand_id
1 'polypeptide(L)'
;MKTPIHAIIPTAGFGTRMLPLSKAVPKELLPLGNKPAIQYVIEEAIAAGIKNIVLVNHAQKQAIENYFDINSELDTQLRSKGKNKLADSLDFLPKDVKIISVRQGRPLGLGHAVLQGRAVIGDNPFAVLLPDVVLDPFSGQYATKNLAFMLEQYTKTKRSQILVDPVAVEDIDKYG
;
A
#
# COMPACT_ATOMS: atom_id res chain seq x y z
N MET A 1 -17.69 17.07 7.96
CA MET A 1 -16.27 16.65 7.98
C MET A 1 -16.07 15.59 6.92
N LYS A 2 -14.97 15.65 6.18
CA LYS A 2 -14.72 14.74 5.05
C LYS A 2 -14.35 13.34 5.56
N THR A 3 -14.84 12.30 4.90
CA THR A 3 -14.34 10.94 5.05
C THR A 3 -12.86 10.93 4.66
N PRO A 4 -11.99 10.16 5.33
CA PRO A 4 -10.60 10.03 4.90
C PRO A 4 -10.53 9.53 3.46
N ILE A 5 -9.85 10.26 2.60
CA ILE A 5 -9.60 9.89 1.20
C ILE A 5 -8.11 9.70 0.93
N HIS A 6 -7.29 9.74 1.97
CA HIS A 6 -5.85 9.63 1.90
C HIS A 6 -5.38 8.37 2.65
N ALA A 7 -4.40 7.68 2.09
CA ALA A 7 -3.65 6.64 2.77
C ALA A 7 -2.15 6.95 2.69
N ILE A 8 -1.41 6.58 3.73
CA ILE A 8 0.05 6.55 3.74
C ILE A 8 0.49 5.10 3.81
N ILE A 9 1.35 4.69 2.89
CA ILE A 9 1.96 3.35 2.85
C ILE A 9 3.47 3.51 2.99
N PRO A 10 4.03 3.22 4.17
CA PRO A 10 5.47 3.28 4.41
C PRO A 10 6.19 2.12 3.71
N THR A 11 7.03 2.41 2.73
CA THR A 11 7.78 1.41 1.96
C THR A 11 9.31 1.56 2.10
N ALA A 12 9.78 2.52 2.90
CA ALA A 12 11.21 2.84 2.97
C ALA A 12 12.08 1.85 3.78
N GLY A 13 11.48 0.88 4.49
CA GLY A 13 12.19 -0.09 5.33
C GLY A 13 13.05 -1.07 4.52
N PHE A 14 14.23 -1.45 5.02
CA PHE A 14 15.19 -2.32 4.31
C PHE A 14 14.78 -3.80 4.19
N GLY A 15 13.79 -4.26 4.94
CA GLY A 15 13.34 -5.65 4.86
C GLY A 15 14.38 -6.67 5.34
N THR A 16 15.14 -6.35 6.38
CA THR A 16 16.28 -7.17 6.87
C THR A 16 15.91 -8.60 7.25
N ARG A 17 14.66 -8.83 7.66
CA ARG A 17 14.15 -10.19 7.97
C ARG A 17 14.05 -11.09 6.73
N MET A 18 14.07 -10.51 5.52
CA MET A 18 13.94 -11.21 4.24
C MET A 18 15.26 -11.27 3.45
N LEU A 19 16.39 -11.01 4.10
CA LEU A 19 17.70 -11.18 3.47
C LEU A 19 17.96 -12.69 3.22
N PRO A 20 18.66 -13.02 2.12
CA PRO A 20 19.36 -12.12 1.18
C PRO A 20 18.47 -11.54 0.06
N LEU A 21 17.23 -11.97 -0.09
CA LEU A 21 16.35 -11.59 -1.21
C LEU A 21 16.07 -10.08 -1.25
N SER A 22 15.78 -9.49 -0.11
CA SER A 22 15.47 -8.05 0.01
C SER A 22 16.67 -7.13 -0.29
N LYS A 23 17.88 -7.68 -0.50
CA LYS A 23 19.03 -6.93 -1.01
C LYS A 23 18.79 -6.39 -2.43
N ALA A 24 18.09 -7.16 -3.26
CA ALA A 24 17.88 -6.85 -4.67
C ALA A 24 16.42 -6.49 -5.00
N VAL A 25 15.48 -7.12 -4.31
CA VAL A 25 14.04 -6.93 -4.56
C VAL A 25 13.39 -6.30 -3.33
N PRO A 26 12.72 -5.15 -3.46
CA PRO A 26 11.91 -4.62 -2.36
C PRO A 26 10.94 -5.66 -1.82
N LYS A 27 10.89 -5.82 -0.49
CA LYS A 27 9.99 -6.81 0.14
C LYS A 27 8.52 -6.62 -0.25
N GLU A 28 8.15 -5.39 -0.52
CA GLU A 28 6.80 -4.97 -0.92
C GLU A 28 6.43 -5.51 -2.32
N LEU A 29 7.43 -5.82 -3.14
CA LEU A 29 7.25 -6.41 -4.48
C LEU A 29 7.37 -7.93 -4.51
N LEU A 30 7.54 -8.58 -3.36
CA LEU A 30 7.52 -10.04 -3.31
C LEU A 30 6.14 -10.56 -3.72
N PRO A 31 6.10 -11.59 -4.58
CA PRO A 31 4.83 -12.10 -5.09
C PRO A 31 4.06 -12.88 -4.03
N LEU A 32 2.77 -12.59 -3.92
CA LEU A 32 1.77 -13.41 -3.25
C LEU A 32 0.80 -13.90 -4.33
N GLY A 33 0.98 -15.15 -4.76
CA GLY A 33 0.27 -15.65 -5.95
C GLY A 33 0.77 -14.93 -7.23
N ASN A 34 -0.12 -14.22 -7.90
CA ASN A 34 0.17 -13.55 -9.18
C ASN A 34 0.35 -12.03 -9.06
N LYS A 35 0.34 -11.48 -7.85
CA LYS A 35 0.48 -10.04 -7.58
C LYS A 35 1.52 -9.80 -6.49
N PRO A 36 2.22 -8.65 -6.49
CA PRO A 36 3.07 -8.26 -5.37
C PRO A 36 2.25 -7.91 -4.12
N ALA A 37 2.84 -8.11 -2.95
CA ALA A 37 2.19 -7.85 -1.65
C ALA A 37 1.57 -6.44 -1.57
N ILE A 38 2.29 -5.43 -2.01
CA ILE A 38 1.82 -4.03 -1.98
C ILE A 38 0.55 -3.80 -2.82
N GLN A 39 0.34 -4.57 -3.88
CA GLN A 39 -0.86 -4.42 -4.70
C GLN A 39 -2.12 -4.79 -3.93
N TYR A 40 -2.10 -5.86 -3.11
CA TYR A 40 -3.23 -6.23 -2.27
C TYR A 40 -3.60 -5.11 -1.30
N VAL A 41 -2.59 -4.49 -0.69
CA VAL A 41 -2.80 -3.38 0.25
C VAL A 41 -3.38 -2.14 -0.44
N ILE A 42 -2.94 -1.86 -1.67
CA ILE A 42 -3.48 -0.74 -2.47
C ILE A 42 -4.90 -1.05 -2.94
N GLU A 43 -5.18 -2.27 -3.39
CA GLU A 43 -6.53 -2.69 -3.78
C GLU A 43 -7.50 -2.61 -2.59
N GLU A 44 -7.07 -2.98 -1.38
CA GLU A 44 -7.85 -2.78 -0.15
C GLU A 44 -8.16 -1.30 0.11
N ALA A 45 -7.15 -0.43 -0.01
CA ALA A 45 -7.34 1.00 0.15
C ALA A 45 -8.35 1.56 -0.85
N ILE A 46 -8.25 1.17 -2.11
CA ILE A 46 -9.14 1.57 -3.19
C ILE A 46 -10.57 1.08 -2.92
N ALA A 47 -10.74 -0.18 -2.53
CA ALA A 47 -12.04 -0.77 -2.19
C ALA A 47 -12.71 -0.07 -1.01
N ALA A 48 -11.92 0.46 -0.07
CA ALA A 48 -12.43 1.27 1.05
C ALA A 48 -12.73 2.73 0.68
N GLY A 49 -12.51 3.14 -0.57
CA GLY A 49 -12.81 4.49 -1.06
C GLY A 49 -11.67 5.49 -0.96
N ILE A 50 -10.45 5.05 -0.67
CA ILE A 50 -9.25 5.90 -0.71
C ILE A 50 -8.96 6.31 -2.16
N LYS A 51 -8.64 7.60 -2.36
CA LYS A 51 -8.36 8.18 -3.68
C LYS A 51 -6.93 8.68 -3.82
N ASN A 52 -6.27 9.02 -2.72
CA ASN A 52 -4.89 9.51 -2.73
C ASN A 52 -4.04 8.60 -1.86
N ILE A 53 -3.09 7.93 -2.46
CA ILE A 53 -2.18 6.99 -1.81
C ILE A 53 -0.79 7.61 -1.82
N VAL A 54 -0.22 7.84 -0.65
CA VAL A 54 1.11 8.39 -0.47
C VAL A 54 2.06 7.25 -0.15
N LEU A 55 2.92 6.88 -1.09
CA LEU A 55 4.02 5.95 -0.86
C LEU A 55 5.18 6.71 -0.23
N VAL A 56 5.56 6.32 0.98
CA VAL A 56 6.76 6.88 1.62
C VAL A 56 7.92 5.93 1.35
N ASN A 57 8.72 6.29 0.34
CA ASN A 57 9.68 5.40 -0.29
C ASN A 57 11.14 5.81 -0.01
N HIS A 58 12.07 4.92 -0.32
CA HIS A 58 13.52 5.17 -0.29
C HIS A 58 14.08 5.22 -1.72
N ALA A 59 15.15 6.01 -1.93
CA ALA A 59 15.74 6.20 -3.27
C ALA A 59 16.13 4.90 -4.00
N GLN A 60 16.51 3.86 -3.25
CA GLN A 60 16.89 2.56 -3.81
C GLN A 60 15.71 1.65 -4.17
N LYS A 61 14.48 2.06 -3.88
CA LYS A 61 13.28 1.26 -4.13
C LYS A 61 12.42 1.82 -5.26
N GLN A 62 13.05 2.40 -6.27
CA GLN A 62 12.37 2.95 -7.45
C GLN A 62 11.49 1.89 -8.17
N ALA A 63 11.84 0.61 -8.05
CA ALA A 63 11.03 -0.47 -8.61
C ALA A 63 9.57 -0.48 -8.10
N ILE A 64 9.30 0.02 -6.88
CA ILE A 64 7.94 0.16 -6.36
C ILE A 64 7.18 1.24 -7.13
N GLU A 65 7.81 2.37 -7.41
CA GLU A 65 7.23 3.46 -8.19
C GLU A 65 6.95 2.99 -9.62
N ASN A 66 7.96 2.38 -10.26
CA ASN A 66 7.85 1.83 -11.62
C ASN A 66 6.72 0.79 -11.77
N TYR A 67 6.41 0.06 -10.69
CA TYR A 67 5.33 -0.93 -10.72
C TYR A 67 3.95 -0.30 -10.92
N PHE A 68 3.76 0.91 -10.41
CA PHE A 68 2.50 1.65 -10.52
C PHE A 68 2.47 2.65 -11.67
N ASP A 69 3.60 2.89 -12.33
CA ASP A 69 3.68 3.76 -13.48
C ASP A 69 3.22 3.05 -14.77
N ILE A 70 2.70 3.84 -15.69
CA ILE A 70 2.30 3.35 -17.01
C ILE A 70 3.53 2.99 -17.82
N ASN A 71 3.64 1.73 -18.24
CA ASN A 71 4.65 1.28 -19.20
C ASN A 71 4.08 1.36 -20.63
N SER A 72 4.11 2.55 -21.22
CA SER A 72 3.54 2.83 -22.55
C SER A 72 4.19 2.03 -23.68
N GLU A 73 5.48 1.70 -23.56
CA GLU A 73 6.18 0.88 -24.55
C GLU A 73 5.66 -0.56 -24.54
N LEU A 74 5.56 -1.16 -23.36
CA LEU A 74 5.02 -2.51 -23.19
C LEU A 74 3.55 -2.58 -23.60
N ASP A 75 2.73 -1.59 -23.21
CA ASP A 75 1.32 -1.49 -23.61
C ASP A 75 1.20 -1.48 -25.14
N THR A 76 1.95 -0.60 -25.83
CA THR A 76 1.95 -0.50 -27.28
C THR A 76 2.38 -1.81 -27.94
N GLN A 77 3.42 -2.47 -27.42
CA GLN A 77 3.89 -3.75 -27.93
C GLN A 77 2.86 -4.88 -27.76
N LEU A 78 2.15 -4.91 -26.64
CA LEU A 78 1.12 -5.91 -26.41
C LEU A 78 -0.08 -5.71 -27.34
N ARG A 79 -0.54 -4.48 -27.51
CA ARG A 79 -1.67 -4.14 -28.39
C ARG A 79 -1.34 -4.42 -29.86
N SER A 80 -0.13 -4.10 -30.32
CA SER A 80 0.31 -4.43 -31.68
C SER A 80 0.30 -5.92 -31.99
N LYS A 81 0.46 -6.76 -30.96
CA LYS A 81 0.38 -8.25 -31.04
C LYS A 81 -1.03 -8.80 -30.76
N GLY A 82 -2.05 -7.97 -30.66
CA GLY A 82 -3.43 -8.36 -30.38
C GLY A 82 -3.67 -8.83 -28.93
N LYS A 83 -2.71 -8.65 -28.02
CA LYS A 83 -2.80 -9.08 -26.61
C LYS A 83 -3.50 -8.04 -25.73
N ASN A 84 -4.66 -7.54 -26.14
CA ASN A 84 -5.35 -6.43 -25.49
C ASN A 84 -5.70 -6.72 -24.03
N LYS A 85 -6.19 -7.92 -23.70
CA LYS A 85 -6.50 -8.28 -22.30
C LYS A 85 -5.29 -8.21 -21.38
N LEU A 86 -4.11 -8.54 -21.90
CA LEU A 86 -2.87 -8.46 -21.12
C LEU A 86 -2.42 -6.99 -20.97
N ALA A 87 -2.56 -6.19 -22.01
CA ALA A 87 -2.32 -4.75 -21.93
C ALA A 87 -3.24 -4.08 -20.91
N ASP A 88 -4.54 -4.40 -20.94
CA ASP A 88 -5.52 -3.85 -19.98
C ASP A 88 -5.23 -4.25 -18.52
N SER A 89 -4.55 -5.39 -18.30
CA SER A 89 -4.16 -5.82 -16.96
C SER A 89 -2.96 -5.06 -16.38
N LEU A 90 -2.23 -4.28 -17.18
CA LEU A 90 -1.13 -3.44 -16.71
C LEU A 90 -1.64 -2.17 -16.03
N ASP A 91 -2.77 -1.65 -16.46
CA ASP A 91 -3.40 -0.43 -15.91
C ASP A 91 -4.57 -0.82 -15.02
N PHE A 92 -4.26 -1.31 -13.81
CA PHE A 92 -5.27 -1.76 -12.86
C PHE A 92 -5.76 -0.65 -11.92
N LEU A 93 -5.13 0.52 -11.93
CA LEU A 93 -5.50 1.63 -11.06
C LEU A 93 -6.71 2.38 -11.65
N PRO A 94 -7.77 2.63 -10.84
CA PRO A 94 -8.86 3.50 -11.27
C PRO A 94 -8.36 4.92 -11.59
N LYS A 95 -8.91 5.54 -12.63
CA LYS A 95 -8.49 6.87 -13.13
C LYS A 95 -8.59 7.99 -12.09
N ASP A 96 -9.42 7.83 -11.09
CA ASP A 96 -9.63 8.79 -10.01
C ASP A 96 -8.77 8.53 -8.77
N VAL A 97 -7.91 7.49 -8.81
CA VAL A 97 -6.91 7.18 -7.79
C VAL A 97 -5.57 7.75 -8.19
N LYS A 98 -4.89 8.37 -7.23
CA LYS A 98 -3.54 8.93 -7.42
C LYS A 98 -2.57 8.27 -6.47
N ILE A 99 -1.44 7.83 -7.01
CA ILE A 99 -0.28 7.41 -6.24
C ILE A 99 0.74 8.55 -6.25
N ILE A 100 1.21 8.95 -5.09
CA ILE A 100 2.14 10.05 -4.89
C ILE A 100 3.31 9.52 -4.10
N SER A 101 4.51 9.59 -4.63
CA SER A 101 5.71 9.16 -3.92
C SER A 101 6.37 10.33 -3.19
N VAL A 102 6.67 10.11 -1.91
CA VAL A 102 7.51 11.01 -1.11
C VAL A 102 8.69 10.24 -0.55
N ARG A 103 9.80 10.91 -0.34
CA ARG A 103 11.02 10.23 0.12
C ARG A 103 11.21 10.35 1.62
N GLN A 104 11.51 9.21 2.25
CA GLN A 104 12.11 9.19 3.57
C GLN A 104 13.64 9.17 3.42
N GLY A 105 14.29 10.32 3.58
CA GLY A 105 15.72 10.46 3.36
C GLY A 105 16.59 9.74 4.41
N ARG A 106 16.03 9.49 5.62
CA ARG A 106 16.71 8.77 6.72
C ARG A 106 15.73 7.79 7.37
N PRO A 107 16.12 6.54 7.63
CA PRO A 107 15.23 5.50 8.19
C PRO A 107 15.08 5.69 9.72
N LEU A 108 14.34 6.71 10.13
CA LEU A 108 14.11 7.06 11.53
C LEU A 108 12.82 6.41 12.11
N GLY A 109 12.40 5.30 11.55
CA GLY A 109 11.25 4.53 12.03
C GLY A 109 9.92 4.88 11.37
N LEU A 110 8.87 4.15 11.78
CA LEU A 110 7.52 4.22 11.19
C LEU A 110 6.89 5.59 11.36
N GLY A 111 6.91 6.16 12.57
CA GLY A 111 6.33 7.48 12.83
C GLY A 111 6.96 8.57 11.97
N HIS A 112 8.28 8.52 11.76
CA HIS A 112 8.98 9.45 10.87
C HIS A 112 8.56 9.25 9.41
N ALA A 113 8.36 8.01 8.95
CA ALA A 113 7.86 7.73 7.62
C ALA A 113 6.46 8.34 7.44
N VAL A 114 5.53 8.09 8.37
CA VAL A 114 4.18 8.67 8.33
C VAL A 114 4.23 10.20 8.29
N LEU A 115 5.13 10.83 9.06
CA LEU A 115 5.28 12.28 9.09
C LEU A 115 5.68 12.86 7.71
N GLN A 116 6.44 12.12 6.87
CA GLN A 116 6.77 12.57 5.52
C GLN A 116 5.51 12.77 4.65
N GLY A 117 4.47 11.99 4.88
CA GLY A 117 3.20 12.13 4.16
C GLY A 117 2.46 13.44 4.44
N ARG A 118 2.77 14.12 5.56
CA ARG A 118 2.10 15.38 5.93
C ARG A 118 2.21 16.46 4.87
N ALA A 119 3.33 16.51 4.14
CA ALA A 119 3.54 17.48 3.06
C ALA A 119 2.49 17.37 1.94
N VAL A 120 1.91 16.18 1.75
CA VAL A 120 0.89 15.89 0.74
C VAL A 120 -0.52 16.02 1.29
N ILE A 121 -0.76 15.41 2.46
CA ILE A 121 -2.12 15.33 3.03
C ILE A 121 -2.48 16.52 3.92
N GLY A 122 -1.53 17.31 4.39
CA GLY A 122 -1.77 18.39 5.34
C GLY A 122 -2.36 17.87 6.66
N ASP A 123 -3.40 18.53 7.13
CA ASP A 123 -4.12 18.17 8.36
C ASP A 123 -5.41 17.36 8.09
N ASN A 124 -5.53 16.75 6.91
CA ASN A 124 -6.67 15.89 6.60
C ASN A 124 -6.54 14.54 7.32
N PRO A 125 -7.68 13.91 7.66
CA PRO A 125 -7.66 12.53 8.16
C PRO A 125 -7.14 11.56 7.10
N PHE A 126 -6.42 10.53 7.56
CA PHE A 126 -5.78 9.55 6.71
C PHE A 126 -5.74 8.17 7.35
N ALA A 127 -5.56 7.13 6.52
CA ALA A 127 -5.24 5.80 6.96
C ALA A 127 -3.73 5.53 6.82
N VAL A 128 -3.19 4.66 7.66
CA VAL A 128 -1.85 4.10 7.50
C VAL A 128 -2.00 2.61 7.22
N LEU A 129 -1.45 2.14 6.12
CA LEU A 129 -1.45 0.72 5.76
C LEU A 129 0.01 0.24 5.67
N LEU A 130 0.29 -0.88 6.32
CA LEU A 130 1.61 -1.49 6.29
C LEU A 130 1.68 -2.47 5.12
N PRO A 131 2.65 -2.34 4.20
CA PRO A 131 2.69 -3.13 2.97
C PRO A 131 3.09 -4.59 3.15
N ASP A 132 3.46 -4.99 4.37
CA ASP A 132 3.80 -6.35 4.78
C ASP A 132 2.71 -6.98 5.66
N VAL A 133 1.61 -6.28 5.92
CA VAL A 133 0.42 -6.81 6.56
C VAL A 133 -0.68 -6.92 5.51
N VAL A 134 -0.75 -8.09 4.88
CA VAL A 134 -1.77 -8.39 3.88
C VAL A 134 -2.86 -9.20 4.55
N LEU A 135 -4.06 -8.64 4.58
CA LEU A 135 -5.23 -9.38 5.04
C LEU A 135 -5.60 -10.42 3.98
N ASP A 136 -6.01 -11.62 4.42
CA ASP A 136 -6.32 -12.72 3.50
C ASP A 136 -7.45 -12.32 2.52
N PRO A 137 -7.15 -12.14 1.23
CA PRO A 137 -8.16 -11.76 0.25
C PRO A 137 -9.07 -12.93 -0.15
N PHE A 138 -8.75 -14.16 0.29
CA PHE A 138 -9.43 -15.37 -0.10
C PHE A 138 -10.39 -15.90 0.97
N SER A 139 -10.23 -15.53 2.23
CA SER A 139 -11.09 -15.99 3.34
C SER A 139 -12.41 -15.25 3.45
N GLY A 140 -12.95 -14.73 2.35
CA GLY A 140 -14.33 -14.22 2.27
C GLY A 140 -14.51 -12.80 2.82
N GLN A 141 -15.55 -12.55 3.57
CA GLN A 141 -16.20 -11.26 3.80
C GLN A 141 -15.37 -10.11 4.41
N TYR A 142 -14.14 -10.32 4.86
CA TYR A 142 -13.44 -9.36 5.74
C TYR A 142 -12.30 -8.59 5.07
N ALA A 143 -11.61 -9.12 4.06
CA ALA A 143 -10.40 -8.53 3.50
C ALA A 143 -10.56 -7.09 3.00
N THR A 144 -11.65 -6.79 2.31
CA THR A 144 -11.93 -5.42 1.79
C THR A 144 -12.83 -4.60 2.71
N LYS A 145 -13.35 -5.18 3.79
CA LYS A 145 -14.32 -4.53 4.68
C LYS A 145 -13.69 -3.92 5.93
N ASN A 146 -12.53 -4.42 6.38
CA ASN A 146 -11.92 -3.93 7.61
C ASN A 146 -11.59 -2.45 7.53
N LEU A 147 -10.85 -2.02 6.51
CA LEU A 147 -10.51 -0.62 6.34
C LEU A 147 -11.77 0.24 6.11
N ALA A 148 -12.71 -0.20 5.28
CA ALA A 148 -13.96 0.51 5.05
C ALA A 148 -14.76 0.71 6.34
N PHE A 149 -14.83 -0.32 7.18
CA PHE A 149 -15.47 -0.25 8.50
C PHE A 149 -14.73 0.74 9.43
N MET A 150 -13.40 0.69 9.48
CA MET A 150 -12.60 1.65 10.27
C MET A 150 -12.84 3.10 9.84
N LEU A 151 -12.90 3.36 8.52
CA LEU A 151 -13.20 4.69 7.99
C LEU A 151 -14.62 5.14 8.35
N GLU A 152 -15.60 4.24 8.32
CA GLU A 152 -16.97 4.50 8.76
C GLU A 152 -17.01 4.84 10.25
N GLN A 153 -16.35 4.06 11.11
CA GLN A 153 -16.27 4.31 12.54
C GLN A 153 -15.58 5.65 12.85
N TYR A 154 -14.49 5.96 12.14
CA TYR A 154 -13.87 7.27 12.24
C TYR A 154 -14.85 8.39 11.88
N THR A 155 -15.61 8.22 10.81
CA THR A 155 -16.60 9.23 10.38
C THR A 155 -17.65 9.50 11.44
N LYS A 156 -18.08 8.46 12.18
CA LYS A 156 -19.07 8.56 13.27
C LYS A 156 -18.46 9.11 14.56
N THR A 157 -17.30 8.63 14.97
CA THR A 157 -16.75 8.86 16.31
C THR A 157 -15.69 9.96 16.35
N LYS A 158 -15.04 10.26 15.22
CA LYS A 158 -13.87 11.15 15.11
C LYS A 158 -12.66 10.69 15.93
N ARG A 159 -12.64 9.42 16.31
CA ARG A 159 -11.53 8.81 17.05
C ARG A 159 -10.69 7.97 16.10
N SER A 160 -9.37 8.00 16.30
CA SER A 160 -8.45 7.09 15.59
C SER A 160 -8.86 5.63 15.83
N GLN A 161 -8.72 4.82 14.78
CA GLN A 161 -9.01 3.39 14.78
C GLN A 161 -7.70 2.62 14.62
N ILE A 162 -7.57 1.50 15.27
CA ILE A 162 -6.44 0.58 15.11
C ILE A 162 -7.02 -0.81 14.84
N LEU A 163 -6.52 -1.47 13.81
CA LEU A 163 -6.78 -2.88 13.56
C LEU A 163 -5.79 -3.70 14.38
N VAL A 164 -6.29 -4.64 15.16
CA VAL A 164 -5.49 -5.55 15.97
C VAL A 164 -5.94 -6.98 15.73
N ASP A 165 -5.01 -7.91 15.89
CA ASP A 165 -5.27 -9.35 15.81
C ASP A 165 -4.79 -10.01 17.11
N PRO A 166 -5.55 -10.94 17.73
CA PRO A 166 -5.10 -11.67 18.90
C PRO A 166 -3.96 -12.62 18.53
N VAL A 167 -2.87 -12.54 19.28
CA VAL A 167 -1.72 -13.44 19.13
C VAL A 167 -1.44 -14.18 20.42
N ALA A 168 -0.83 -15.37 20.34
CA ALA A 168 -0.39 -16.12 21.52
C ALA A 168 0.64 -15.30 22.31
N VAL A 169 0.61 -15.41 23.63
CA VAL A 169 1.50 -14.64 24.52
C VAL A 169 2.99 -14.88 24.19
N GLU A 170 3.33 -16.10 23.81
CA GLU A 170 4.68 -16.51 23.38
C GLU A 170 5.15 -15.90 22.06
N ASP A 171 4.25 -15.31 21.30
CA ASP A 171 4.54 -14.70 20.00
C ASP A 171 4.54 -13.16 20.02
N ILE A 172 4.22 -12.54 21.15
CA ILE A 172 4.11 -11.06 21.25
C ILE A 172 5.39 -10.37 20.78
N ASP A 173 6.56 -10.90 21.15
CA ASP A 173 7.86 -10.32 20.78
C ASP A 173 8.11 -10.30 19.26
N LYS A 174 7.39 -11.13 18.50
CA LYS A 174 7.53 -11.22 17.04
C LYS A 174 6.72 -10.14 16.30
N TYR A 175 5.67 -9.64 16.95
CA TYR A 175 4.71 -8.73 16.32
C TYR A 175 4.77 -7.28 16.82
N GLY A 176 5.43 -7.00 17.90
CA GLY A 176 5.68 -5.65 18.44
C GLY A 176 4.64 -5.21 19.45
#